data_4aa1d3ff5f83492d9a13dd08012a3353
#
_entry.id   4aa1d3ff5f83492d9a13dd08012a3353
#
_cell.length_a   1.000
_cell.length_b   1.000
_cell.length_c   1.000
_cell.angle_alpha   90.00
_cell.angle_beta   90.00
_cell.angle_gamma   90.00
#
_symmetry.space_group_name_H-M   'P 1'
#
loop_
_entity.id
_entity.type
_entity.pdbx_description
1 polymer ?
#
loop_
_entity_poly.entity_id
_entity_poly.type
_entity_poly.pdbx_seq_one_letter_code
_entity_poly.pdbx_strand_id
1 'polypeptide(L)'
;MTAERISPSASSVERLVVGGESFAEESRMYLAELWGCDVYNTYGSTEGTMCGECTNLSGLHVPEDLVHLDVYDHGMGGFVRDGECGRVVLTTLLPVGGKCGTLLLNYDTDDTTVVISRDRCACGRTHMRIMSPQRESETFWIAETPFNRVDVERGVFQPENMEYLTGEYEAFLYGGDDEGETTMRVSVECLDSEKCGQGVVEENFLRAFFTYKPRLAQAYADNTFKIIFNFTGPESLELYRVKGRPKRIVDRR
;
A
#
# COMPACT_ATOMS: atom_id res chain seq x y z
N MET A 1 -5.44 -0.79 -37.57
CA MET A 1 -6.58 -1.42 -36.85
C MET A 1 -6.54 -0.86 -35.44
N THR A 2 -7.42 0.09 -35.13
CA THR A 2 -7.59 0.62 -33.77
C THR A 2 -8.25 -0.49 -32.95
N ALA A 3 -7.54 -1.05 -31.96
CA ALA A 3 -8.14 -1.94 -30.97
C ALA A 3 -9.25 -1.16 -30.26
N GLU A 4 -10.50 -1.60 -30.37
CA GLU A 4 -11.59 -1.07 -29.55
C GLU A 4 -11.18 -1.30 -28.07
N ARG A 5 -11.01 -0.20 -27.32
CA ARG A 5 -10.77 -0.29 -25.88
C ARG A 5 -12.09 -0.71 -25.24
N ILE A 6 -12.20 -1.99 -24.91
CA ILE A 6 -13.33 -2.51 -24.13
C ILE A 6 -13.19 -1.95 -22.71
N SER A 7 -14.25 -1.27 -22.23
CA SER A 7 -14.28 -0.82 -20.83
C SER A 7 -14.16 -2.03 -19.89
N PRO A 8 -13.30 -2.00 -18.88
CA PRO A 8 -13.23 -3.07 -17.88
C PRO A 8 -14.59 -3.39 -17.23
N SER A 9 -15.43 -2.37 -17.02
CA SER A 9 -16.79 -2.53 -16.47
C SER A 9 -17.77 -3.27 -17.39
N ALA A 10 -17.44 -3.42 -18.69
CA ALA A 10 -18.23 -4.22 -19.63
C ALA A 10 -17.82 -5.71 -19.62
N SER A 11 -16.84 -6.09 -18.81
CA SER A 11 -16.40 -7.48 -18.66
C SER A 11 -17.36 -8.28 -17.75
N SER A 12 -17.23 -9.61 -17.75
CA SER A 12 -17.95 -10.50 -16.83
C SER A 12 -17.25 -10.68 -15.47
N VAL A 13 -16.31 -9.81 -15.13
CA VAL A 13 -15.60 -9.85 -13.86
C VAL A 13 -16.54 -9.36 -12.75
N GLU A 14 -16.85 -10.22 -11.79
CA GLU A 14 -17.73 -9.91 -10.67
C GLU A 14 -16.95 -9.48 -9.42
N ARG A 15 -15.68 -9.87 -9.31
CA ARG A 15 -14.84 -9.56 -8.16
C ARG A 15 -13.38 -9.47 -8.58
N LEU A 16 -12.66 -8.51 -8.00
CA LEU A 16 -11.21 -8.44 -8.07
C LEU A 16 -10.63 -8.88 -6.74
N VAL A 17 -9.58 -9.70 -6.80
CA VAL A 17 -8.76 -10.05 -5.66
C VAL A 17 -7.35 -9.56 -5.96
N VAL A 18 -6.89 -8.57 -5.20
CA VAL A 18 -5.59 -7.94 -5.39
C VAL A 18 -4.66 -8.28 -4.23
N GLY A 19 -3.38 -8.39 -4.52
CA GLY A 19 -2.39 -8.74 -3.50
C GLY A 19 -0.96 -8.64 -4.02
N GLY A 20 -0.02 -8.96 -3.13
CA GLY A 20 1.41 -8.88 -3.42
C GLY A 20 2.04 -7.57 -2.95
N GLU A 21 1.25 -6.52 -2.80
CA GLU A 21 1.65 -5.23 -2.22
C GLU A 21 0.44 -4.59 -1.53
N SER A 22 0.69 -3.81 -0.47
CA SER A 22 -0.36 -3.00 0.16
C SER A 22 -0.78 -1.87 -0.77
N PHE A 23 -2.04 -1.48 -0.74
CA PHE A 23 -2.59 -0.37 -1.52
C PHE A 23 -3.56 0.46 -0.68
N ALA A 24 -3.77 1.71 -1.09
CA ALA A 24 -4.65 2.64 -0.40
C ALA A 24 -6.13 2.33 -0.63
N GLU A 25 -7.01 2.78 0.25
CA GLU A 25 -8.46 2.64 0.08
C GLU A 25 -8.96 3.42 -1.14
N GLU A 26 -8.35 4.55 -1.44
CA GLU A 26 -8.61 5.34 -2.64
C GLU A 26 -8.32 4.55 -3.91
N SER A 27 -7.24 3.76 -3.93
CA SER A 27 -6.92 2.83 -5.04
C SER A 27 -7.97 1.73 -5.18
N ARG A 28 -8.51 1.21 -4.06
CA ARG A 28 -9.62 0.26 -4.05
C ARG A 28 -10.86 0.86 -4.70
N MET A 29 -11.24 2.06 -4.29
CA MET A 29 -12.40 2.77 -4.80
C MET A 29 -12.28 2.99 -6.31
N TYR A 30 -11.12 3.46 -6.76
CA TYR A 30 -10.83 3.64 -8.18
C TYR A 30 -10.97 2.33 -8.97
N LEU A 31 -10.38 1.23 -8.49
CA LEU A 31 -10.49 -0.07 -9.15
C LEU A 31 -11.93 -0.60 -9.17
N ALA A 32 -12.67 -0.41 -8.08
CA ALA A 32 -14.07 -0.83 -8.00
C ALA A 32 -14.94 -0.07 -9.00
N GLU A 33 -14.74 1.23 -9.16
CA GLU A 33 -15.44 2.06 -10.13
C GLU A 33 -15.07 1.67 -11.57
N LEU A 34 -13.76 1.55 -11.85
CA LEU A 34 -13.24 1.20 -13.18
C LEU A 34 -13.77 -0.16 -13.68
N TRP A 35 -13.85 -1.15 -12.81
CA TRP A 35 -14.28 -2.51 -13.14
C TRP A 35 -15.77 -2.76 -12.89
N GLY A 36 -16.46 -1.90 -12.15
CA GLY A 36 -17.86 -2.08 -11.77
C GLY A 36 -18.09 -3.29 -10.86
N CYS A 37 -17.13 -3.63 -10.00
CA CYS A 37 -17.17 -4.82 -9.15
C CYS A 37 -16.49 -4.63 -7.78
N ASP A 38 -16.73 -5.56 -6.85
CA ASP A 38 -16.08 -5.56 -5.54
C ASP A 38 -14.58 -5.85 -5.65
N VAL A 39 -13.75 -5.15 -4.83
CA VAL A 39 -12.30 -5.33 -4.77
C VAL A 39 -11.89 -5.77 -3.36
N TYR A 40 -11.24 -6.92 -3.28
CA TYR A 40 -10.75 -7.52 -2.03
C TYR A 40 -9.22 -7.55 -2.01
N ASN A 41 -8.66 -7.25 -0.84
CA ASN A 41 -7.22 -7.34 -0.62
C ASN A 41 -6.84 -8.72 -0.09
N THR A 42 -5.63 -9.16 -0.47
CA THR A 42 -4.98 -10.34 0.10
C THR A 42 -3.53 -10.03 0.45
N TYR A 43 -3.05 -10.63 1.52
CA TYR A 43 -1.65 -10.68 1.87
C TYR A 43 -1.16 -12.12 1.80
N GLY A 44 -0.09 -12.33 1.07
CA GLY A 44 0.55 -13.64 0.97
C GLY A 44 2.06 -13.51 0.97
N SER A 45 2.72 -14.43 1.65
CA SER A 45 4.17 -14.56 1.63
C SER A 45 4.58 -15.94 1.12
N THR A 46 5.80 -16.02 0.58
CA THR A 46 6.40 -17.29 0.13
C THR A 46 6.62 -18.25 1.29
N GLU A 47 6.63 -17.75 2.50
CA GLU A 47 6.77 -18.49 3.76
C GLU A 47 5.53 -19.31 4.12
N GLY A 48 4.42 -19.11 3.39
CA GLY A 48 3.27 -20.02 3.49
C GLY A 48 2.04 -19.43 4.16
N THR A 49 1.91 -18.10 4.23
CA THR A 49 0.65 -17.49 4.68
C THR A 49 -0.11 -16.88 3.52
N MET A 50 -1.45 -16.91 3.61
CA MET A 50 -2.35 -16.19 2.72
C MET A 50 -3.54 -15.69 3.52
N CYS A 51 -3.51 -14.42 3.91
CA CYS A 51 -4.61 -13.73 4.58
C CYS A 51 -5.52 -13.07 3.53
N GLY A 52 -6.81 -12.98 3.79
CA GLY A 52 -7.75 -12.38 2.84
C GLY A 52 -8.89 -11.64 3.52
N GLU A 53 -9.38 -10.62 2.85
CA GLU A 53 -10.58 -9.90 3.28
C GLU A 53 -11.85 -10.73 3.11
N CYS A 54 -12.86 -10.37 3.86
CA CYS A 54 -14.24 -10.83 3.68
C CYS A 54 -15.12 -9.65 3.20
N THR A 55 -16.39 -9.93 2.93
CA THR A 55 -17.38 -8.93 2.46
C THR A 55 -17.57 -7.73 3.40
N ASN A 56 -17.11 -7.82 4.65
CA ASN A 56 -17.16 -6.68 5.59
C ASN A 56 -15.98 -5.72 5.45
N LEU A 57 -14.96 -6.05 4.64
CA LEU A 57 -13.76 -5.23 4.39
C LEU A 57 -13.11 -4.70 5.68
N SER A 58 -13.18 -5.47 6.77
CA SER A 58 -12.72 -5.06 8.11
C SER A 58 -11.37 -5.67 8.48
N GLY A 59 -10.47 -5.74 7.50
CA GLY A 59 -9.14 -6.32 7.61
C GLY A 59 -9.02 -7.74 7.05
N LEU A 60 -7.77 -8.19 7.00
CA LEU A 60 -7.38 -9.49 6.47
C LEU A 60 -7.53 -10.57 7.54
N HIS A 61 -8.33 -11.60 7.29
CA HIS A 61 -8.41 -12.77 8.15
C HIS A 61 -7.16 -13.62 8.01
N VAL A 62 -6.56 -13.97 9.13
CA VAL A 62 -5.41 -14.89 9.21
C VAL A 62 -5.93 -16.32 9.19
N PRO A 63 -5.44 -17.21 8.32
CA PRO A 63 -5.85 -18.61 8.30
C PRO A 63 -5.21 -19.40 9.46
N GLU A 64 -5.73 -19.22 10.69
CA GLU A 64 -5.17 -19.77 11.93
C GLU A 64 -5.21 -21.31 12.01
N ASP A 65 -5.89 -21.95 11.08
CA ASP A 65 -5.83 -23.40 10.85
C ASP A 65 -4.61 -23.87 10.05
N LEU A 66 -3.91 -22.95 9.37
CA LEU A 66 -2.73 -23.25 8.55
C LEU A 66 -1.45 -22.63 9.13
N VAL A 67 -1.56 -21.48 9.75
CA VAL A 67 -0.43 -20.76 10.33
C VAL A 67 -0.80 -20.18 11.70
N HIS A 68 0.16 -20.18 12.61
CA HIS A 68 0.10 -19.36 13.80
C HIS A 68 0.84 -18.05 13.49
N LEU A 69 0.09 -16.95 13.43
CA LEU A 69 0.62 -15.62 13.19
C LEU A 69 0.53 -14.79 14.46
N ASP A 70 1.68 -14.34 14.91
CA ASP A 70 1.80 -13.38 16.00
C ASP A 70 2.25 -12.02 15.45
N VAL A 71 1.92 -10.96 16.21
CA VAL A 71 2.44 -9.62 15.96
C VAL A 71 3.23 -9.19 17.19
N TYR A 72 4.53 -8.94 16.99
CA TYR A 72 5.51 -8.74 18.05
C TYR A 72 6.15 -7.35 18.00
N ASP A 73 6.19 -6.67 19.13
CA ASP A 73 6.92 -5.41 19.28
C ASP A 73 8.29 -5.66 19.90
N HIS A 74 9.34 -5.46 19.12
CA HIS A 74 10.73 -5.62 19.57
C HIS A 74 11.13 -4.58 20.63
N GLY A 75 10.54 -3.38 20.58
CA GLY A 75 10.82 -2.31 21.55
C GLY A 75 10.27 -2.62 22.94
N MET A 76 9.06 -3.16 23.00
CA MET A 76 8.41 -3.60 24.24
C MET A 76 8.82 -5.02 24.66
N GLY A 77 9.38 -5.80 23.75
CA GLY A 77 9.77 -7.19 23.99
C GLY A 77 8.57 -8.13 24.21
N GLY A 78 7.45 -7.91 23.52
CA GLY A 78 6.22 -8.66 23.73
C GLY A 78 5.26 -8.66 22.54
N PHE A 79 4.23 -9.49 22.64
CA PHE A 79 3.16 -9.54 21.66
C PHE A 79 2.22 -8.35 21.83
N VAL A 80 1.79 -7.78 20.72
CA VAL A 80 0.91 -6.61 20.69
C VAL A 80 -0.54 -6.97 21.00
N ARG A 81 -1.30 -5.98 21.49
CA ARG A 81 -2.74 -6.05 21.70
C ARG A 81 -3.49 -5.58 20.44
N ASP A 82 -4.81 -5.73 20.46
CA ASP A 82 -5.68 -5.17 19.42
C ASP A 82 -5.52 -3.65 19.36
N GLY A 83 -5.37 -3.13 18.14
CA GLY A 83 -5.07 -1.73 17.84
C GLY A 83 -3.58 -1.37 17.83
N GLU A 84 -2.69 -2.27 18.23
CA GLU A 84 -1.25 -2.02 18.28
C GLU A 84 -0.51 -2.57 17.05
N CYS A 85 0.60 -1.93 16.70
CA CYS A 85 1.46 -2.28 15.58
C CYS A 85 2.66 -3.12 16.04
N GLY A 86 3.10 -4.04 15.20
CA GLY A 86 4.32 -4.81 15.42
C GLY A 86 4.73 -5.61 14.17
N ARG A 87 5.78 -6.39 14.31
CA ARG A 87 6.32 -7.26 13.26
C ARG A 87 5.54 -8.56 13.18
N VAL A 88 5.31 -9.01 11.95
CA VAL A 88 4.64 -10.28 11.68
C VAL A 88 5.61 -11.43 11.91
N VAL A 89 5.26 -12.31 12.84
CA VAL A 89 6.01 -13.52 13.17
C VAL A 89 5.17 -14.73 12.83
N LEU A 90 5.72 -15.66 12.04
CA LEU A 90 5.01 -16.83 11.53
C LEU A 90 5.55 -18.14 12.12
N THR A 91 4.62 -19.01 12.50
CA THR A 91 4.89 -20.42 12.74
C THR A 91 3.96 -21.23 11.83
N THR A 92 4.51 -22.09 10.97
CA THR A 92 3.70 -22.94 10.11
C THR A 92 3.15 -24.11 10.92
N LEU A 93 1.85 -24.36 10.79
CA LEU A 93 1.21 -25.50 11.43
C LEU A 93 1.30 -26.73 10.52
N LEU A 94 1.57 -27.88 11.11
CA LEU A 94 1.55 -29.14 10.38
C LEU A 94 0.09 -29.54 10.12
N PRO A 95 -0.35 -29.65 8.86
CA PRO A 95 -1.69 -30.12 8.56
C PRO A 95 -1.89 -31.58 9.04
N VAL A 96 -3.11 -31.92 9.36
CA VAL A 96 -3.50 -33.30 9.67
C VAL A 96 -3.13 -34.17 8.46
N GLY A 97 -2.14 -35.08 8.63
CA GLY A 97 -1.60 -35.89 7.53
C GLY A 97 -0.13 -35.61 7.19
N GLY A 98 0.50 -34.61 7.79
CA GLY A 98 1.94 -34.53 7.96
C GLY A 98 2.78 -34.04 6.78
N LYS A 99 2.20 -33.38 5.77
CA LYS A 99 2.98 -32.76 4.69
C LYS A 99 2.89 -31.24 4.77
N CYS A 100 3.96 -30.61 5.25
CA CYS A 100 4.18 -29.18 5.19
C CYS A 100 5.23 -28.87 4.11
N GLY A 101 5.04 -27.80 3.34
CA GLY A 101 6.02 -27.35 2.35
C GLY A 101 7.29 -26.80 3.02
N THR A 102 7.11 -25.86 3.93
CA THR A 102 8.19 -25.24 4.71
C THR A 102 7.81 -25.26 6.18
N LEU A 103 8.70 -25.74 7.04
CA LEU A 103 8.51 -25.70 8.48
C LEU A 103 9.24 -24.46 9.04
N LEU A 104 8.47 -23.50 9.53
CA LEU A 104 8.96 -22.29 10.18
C LEU A 104 8.51 -22.27 11.63
N LEU A 105 9.36 -21.78 12.49
CA LEU A 105 9.07 -21.58 13.90
C LEU A 105 9.51 -20.17 14.29
N ASN A 106 8.56 -19.34 14.70
CA ASN A 106 8.79 -17.95 15.09
C ASN A 106 9.60 -17.16 14.06
N TYR A 107 9.28 -17.35 12.78
CA TYR A 107 9.96 -16.68 11.68
C TYR A 107 9.50 -15.22 11.57
N ASP A 108 10.43 -14.28 11.70
CA ASP A 108 10.19 -12.85 11.49
C ASP A 108 10.19 -12.56 9.98
N THR A 109 9.06 -12.08 9.46
CA THR A 109 8.86 -11.89 8.01
C THR A 109 9.43 -10.59 7.48
N ASP A 110 9.90 -9.67 8.32
CA ASP A 110 10.26 -8.29 7.99
C ASP A 110 9.05 -7.41 7.57
N ASP A 111 7.85 -7.93 7.72
CA ASP A 111 6.60 -7.20 7.50
C ASP A 111 6.04 -6.69 8.84
N THR A 112 5.47 -5.49 8.85
CA THR A 112 4.78 -4.89 10.00
C THR A 112 3.29 -4.78 9.73
N THR A 113 2.47 -4.98 10.77
CA THR A 113 1.01 -4.84 10.68
C THR A 113 0.42 -4.35 12.00
N VAL A 114 -0.85 -3.99 11.97
CA VAL A 114 -1.66 -3.72 13.15
C VAL A 114 -2.65 -4.86 13.35
N VAL A 115 -2.78 -5.39 14.55
CA VAL A 115 -3.86 -6.30 14.90
C VAL A 115 -5.16 -5.50 15.00
N ILE A 116 -6.10 -5.75 14.12
CA ILE A 116 -7.40 -5.06 14.15
C ILE A 116 -8.27 -5.62 15.27
N SER A 117 -8.43 -6.94 15.33
CA SER A 117 -9.21 -7.60 16.37
C SER A 117 -9.01 -9.12 16.34
N ARG A 118 -9.08 -9.73 17.51
CA ARG A 118 -9.17 -11.19 17.72
C ARG A 118 -10.61 -11.66 17.92
N ASP A 119 -11.56 -10.74 17.98
CA ASP A 119 -12.97 -11.05 18.13
C ASP A 119 -13.59 -11.60 16.84
N ARG A 120 -14.71 -12.31 17.01
CA ARG A 120 -15.48 -12.85 15.89
C ARG A 120 -15.92 -11.74 14.94
N CYS A 121 -15.62 -11.91 13.65
CA CYS A 121 -16.06 -11.01 12.60
C CYS A 121 -17.56 -11.15 12.32
N ALA A 122 -18.19 -10.09 11.84
CA ALA A 122 -19.59 -10.12 11.38
C ALA A 122 -19.82 -11.12 10.23
N CYS A 123 -18.78 -11.49 9.45
CA CYS A 123 -18.85 -12.57 8.45
C CYS A 123 -18.98 -13.99 9.06
N GLY A 124 -18.87 -14.11 10.38
CA GLY A 124 -18.97 -15.37 11.13
C GLY A 124 -17.63 -16.04 11.44
N ARG A 125 -16.52 -15.64 10.81
CA ARG A 125 -15.17 -16.17 11.08
C ARG A 125 -14.67 -15.70 12.45
N THR A 126 -13.95 -16.59 13.13
CA THR A 126 -13.29 -16.32 14.42
C THR A 126 -11.81 -16.00 14.29
N HIS A 127 -11.27 -16.05 13.10
CA HIS A 127 -9.87 -15.79 12.81
C HIS A 127 -9.51 -14.34 13.14
N MET A 128 -8.31 -14.15 13.70
CA MET A 128 -7.72 -12.83 13.92
C MET A 128 -7.71 -12.02 12.61
N ARG A 129 -7.91 -10.73 12.73
CA ARG A 129 -7.85 -9.80 11.60
C ARG A 129 -6.71 -8.81 11.80
N ILE A 130 -5.98 -8.60 10.72
CA ILE A 130 -4.85 -7.67 10.66
C ILE A 130 -5.05 -6.64 9.56
N MET A 131 -4.38 -5.50 9.67
CA MET A 131 -4.23 -4.58 8.55
C MET A 131 -3.37 -5.22 7.46
N SER A 132 -3.41 -4.67 6.25
CA SER A 132 -2.50 -5.11 5.19
C SER A 132 -1.06 -4.90 5.63
N PRO A 133 -0.24 -5.96 5.74
CA PRO A 133 1.14 -5.84 6.18
C PRO A 133 1.98 -5.03 5.20
N GLN A 134 2.98 -4.34 5.72
CA GLN A 134 3.89 -3.49 4.96
C GLN A 134 5.33 -3.82 5.33
N ARG A 135 6.22 -3.86 4.34
CA ARG A 135 7.64 -4.08 4.59
C ARG A 135 8.26 -2.91 5.31
N GLU A 136 8.98 -3.18 6.38
CA GLU A 136 9.71 -2.14 7.12
C GLU A 136 10.76 -1.47 6.21
N SER A 137 11.43 -2.25 5.36
CA SER A 137 12.40 -1.76 4.38
C SER A 137 11.81 -0.86 3.28
N GLU A 138 10.49 -0.75 3.19
CA GLU A 138 9.75 0.14 2.29
C GLU A 138 9.06 1.30 3.03
N THR A 139 9.43 1.49 4.30
CA THR A 139 9.04 2.67 5.09
C THR A 139 10.16 3.70 5.05
N PHE A 140 9.82 4.90 4.62
CA PHE A 140 10.75 6.03 4.49
C PHE A 140 10.51 7.02 5.62
N TRP A 141 11.56 7.69 6.05
CA TRP A 141 11.51 8.62 7.19
C TRP A 141 11.92 10.01 6.75
N ILE A 142 11.08 11.00 7.03
CA ILE A 142 11.37 12.43 6.85
C ILE A 142 10.87 13.16 8.11
N ALA A 143 11.68 14.03 8.70
CA ALA A 143 11.35 14.77 9.91
C ALA A 143 10.76 13.85 11.01
N GLU A 144 11.41 12.71 11.26
CA GLU A 144 11.00 11.66 12.22
C GLU A 144 9.58 11.10 11.97
N THR A 145 9.05 11.29 10.78
CA THR A 145 7.71 10.80 10.41
C THR A 145 7.84 9.71 9.35
N PRO A 146 7.30 8.50 9.62
CA PRO A 146 7.29 7.45 8.63
C PRO A 146 6.22 7.70 7.57
N PHE A 147 6.53 7.35 6.34
CA PHE A 147 5.57 7.23 5.27
C PHE A 147 5.97 6.09 4.31
N ASN A 148 5.03 5.63 3.52
CA ASN A 148 5.23 4.53 2.60
C ASN A 148 4.40 4.72 1.33
N ARG A 149 4.36 3.69 0.50
CA ARG A 149 3.61 3.68 -0.75
C ARG A 149 2.13 4.03 -0.57
N VAL A 150 1.47 3.47 0.45
CA VAL A 150 0.04 3.71 0.68
C VAL A 150 -0.26 5.19 0.92
N ASP A 151 0.66 5.90 1.61
CA ASP A 151 0.51 7.34 1.84
C ASP A 151 0.60 8.14 0.53
N VAL A 152 1.52 7.76 -0.38
CA VAL A 152 1.65 8.39 -1.70
C VAL A 152 0.43 8.07 -2.57
N GLU A 153 -0.02 6.82 -2.57
CA GLU A 153 -1.22 6.39 -3.31
C GLU A 153 -2.47 7.13 -2.86
N ARG A 154 -2.62 7.36 -1.56
CA ARG A 154 -3.73 8.17 -1.04
C ARG A 154 -3.78 9.55 -1.67
N GLY A 155 -2.62 10.17 -1.94
CA GLY A 155 -2.54 11.43 -2.67
C GLY A 155 -2.87 11.30 -4.17
N VAL A 156 -2.30 10.29 -4.84
CA VAL A 156 -2.47 10.10 -6.29
C VAL A 156 -3.91 9.72 -6.64
N PHE A 157 -4.50 8.74 -5.94
CA PHE A 157 -5.82 8.17 -6.24
C PHE A 157 -6.99 8.93 -5.61
N GLN A 158 -6.82 10.24 -5.31
CA GLN A 158 -7.99 11.05 -4.97
C GLN A 158 -8.98 11.03 -6.14
N PRO A 159 -10.30 10.88 -5.89
CA PRO A 159 -11.30 10.77 -6.96
C PRO A 159 -11.20 11.89 -8.01
N GLU A 160 -11.00 13.13 -7.55
CA GLU A 160 -10.87 14.29 -8.43
C GLU A 160 -9.60 14.25 -9.30
N ASN A 161 -8.54 13.57 -8.85
CA ASN A 161 -7.31 13.42 -9.62
C ASN A 161 -7.47 12.40 -10.75
N MET A 162 -8.33 11.38 -10.57
CA MET A 162 -8.54 10.32 -11.55
C MET A 162 -9.29 10.78 -12.81
N GLU A 163 -9.81 12.02 -12.81
CA GLU A 163 -10.29 12.68 -14.02
C GLU A 163 -9.14 13.07 -14.96
N TYR A 164 -7.92 13.20 -14.45
CA TYR A 164 -6.73 13.67 -15.16
C TYR A 164 -5.63 12.63 -15.30
N LEU A 165 -5.56 11.66 -14.39
CA LEU A 165 -4.44 10.72 -14.26
C LEU A 165 -4.83 9.31 -14.74
N THR A 166 -3.84 8.56 -15.26
CA THR A 166 -3.98 7.14 -15.61
C THR A 166 -3.90 6.22 -14.38
N GLY A 167 -3.39 6.73 -13.24
CA GLY A 167 -3.04 5.95 -12.05
C GLY A 167 -1.59 5.45 -12.04
N GLU A 168 -0.84 5.63 -13.14
CA GLU A 168 0.60 5.34 -13.13
C GLU A 168 1.36 6.48 -12.46
N TYR A 169 2.24 6.11 -11.52
CA TYR A 169 3.06 7.06 -10.77
C TYR A 169 4.38 6.46 -10.32
N GLU A 170 5.32 7.33 -9.97
CA GLU A 170 6.61 7.01 -9.34
C GLU A 170 7.04 8.16 -8.43
N ALA A 171 7.66 7.84 -7.31
CA ALA A 171 8.24 8.85 -6.41
C ALA A 171 9.71 8.57 -6.14
N PHE A 172 10.54 9.63 -6.19
CA PHE A 172 11.95 9.57 -5.82
C PHE A 172 12.24 10.51 -4.67
N LEU A 173 13.01 10.02 -3.69
CA LEU A 173 13.56 10.84 -2.62
C LEU A 173 15.00 11.19 -2.91
N TYR A 174 15.34 12.46 -2.76
CA TYR A 174 16.70 12.99 -2.89
C TYR A 174 17.07 13.78 -1.64
N GLY A 175 18.35 13.75 -1.27
CA GLY A 175 18.91 14.73 -0.35
C GLY A 175 18.85 16.14 -0.97
N GLY A 176 18.62 17.16 -0.14
CA GLY A 176 18.72 18.54 -0.58
C GLY A 176 20.17 19.03 -0.60
N ASP A 177 20.33 20.28 -1.06
CA ASP A 177 21.64 20.96 -1.10
C ASP A 177 22.13 21.31 0.31
N ASP A 178 21.19 21.52 1.25
CA ASP A 178 21.47 21.77 2.66
C ASP A 178 21.34 20.49 3.49
N GLU A 179 22.14 20.39 4.56
CA GLU A 179 22.12 19.25 5.47
C GLU A 179 20.75 19.14 6.16
N GLY A 180 20.04 18.02 5.95
CA GLY A 180 18.70 17.78 6.49
C GLY A 180 17.53 18.14 5.57
N GLU A 181 17.78 18.75 4.41
CA GLU A 181 16.73 18.96 3.40
C GLU A 181 16.43 17.65 2.65
N THR A 182 15.16 17.39 2.38
CA THR A 182 14.73 16.26 1.55
C THR A 182 13.75 16.73 0.47
N THR A 183 13.96 16.29 -0.77
CA THR A 183 13.03 16.52 -1.87
C THR A 183 12.40 15.20 -2.31
N MET A 184 11.08 15.15 -2.37
CA MET A 184 10.32 14.08 -3.02
C MET A 184 9.84 14.55 -4.39
N ARG A 185 10.31 13.91 -5.45
CA ARG A 185 9.77 14.13 -6.79
C ARG A 185 8.70 13.07 -7.06
N VAL A 186 7.47 13.51 -7.31
CA VAL A 186 6.34 12.66 -7.66
C VAL A 186 6.07 12.82 -9.16
N SER A 187 6.30 11.77 -9.92
CA SER A 187 5.96 11.71 -11.35
C SER A 187 4.63 11.02 -11.50
N VAL A 188 3.69 11.62 -12.21
CA VAL A 188 2.36 11.08 -12.49
C VAL A 188 2.10 11.11 -14.00
N GLU A 189 1.37 10.12 -14.48
CA GLU A 189 1.00 10.03 -15.89
C GLU A 189 -0.40 10.57 -16.10
N CYS A 190 -0.53 11.52 -17.05
CA CYS A 190 -1.77 12.16 -17.40
C CYS A 190 -2.51 11.40 -18.50
N LEU A 191 -3.84 11.40 -18.45
CA LEU A 191 -4.72 10.90 -19.54
C LEU A 191 -4.57 11.74 -20.81
N ASP A 192 -4.35 13.05 -20.65
CA ASP A 192 -4.14 14.02 -21.72
C ASP A 192 -3.10 15.05 -21.28
N SER A 193 -1.98 15.15 -22.01
CA SER A 193 -0.88 16.06 -21.66
C SER A 193 -1.27 17.54 -21.70
N GLU A 194 -2.27 17.91 -22.52
CA GLU A 194 -2.73 19.30 -22.65
C GLU A 194 -3.74 19.70 -21.56
N LYS A 195 -4.41 18.70 -20.94
CA LYS A 195 -5.48 18.90 -19.96
C LYS A 195 -5.21 18.22 -18.62
N CYS A 196 -3.98 18.27 -18.18
CA CYS A 196 -3.56 17.49 -17.00
C CYS A 196 -4.06 18.04 -15.64
N GLY A 197 -4.70 19.20 -15.57
CA GLY A 197 -5.22 19.74 -14.30
C GLY A 197 -4.18 19.90 -13.19
N GLN A 198 -2.94 20.25 -13.53
CA GLN A 198 -1.76 20.19 -12.64
C GLN A 198 -2.03 20.78 -11.24
N GLY A 199 -2.53 22.02 -11.16
CA GLY A 199 -2.79 22.65 -9.86
C GLY A 199 -3.83 21.91 -9.00
N VAL A 200 -4.83 21.28 -9.62
CA VAL A 200 -5.85 20.48 -8.92
C VAL A 200 -5.21 19.21 -8.35
N VAL A 201 -4.43 18.52 -9.17
CA VAL A 201 -3.74 17.27 -8.78
C VAL A 201 -2.75 17.54 -7.63
N GLU A 202 -1.96 18.60 -7.72
CA GLU A 202 -1.01 18.99 -6.68
C GLU A 202 -1.72 19.30 -5.36
N GLU A 203 -2.77 20.13 -5.39
CA GLU A 203 -3.52 20.51 -4.19
C GLU A 203 -4.17 19.31 -3.52
N ASN A 204 -4.85 18.45 -4.28
CA ASN A 204 -5.51 17.25 -3.77
C ASN A 204 -4.49 16.26 -3.19
N PHE A 205 -3.37 16.06 -3.87
CA PHE A 205 -2.29 15.22 -3.40
C PHE A 205 -1.76 15.71 -2.06
N LEU A 206 -1.35 16.98 -1.96
CA LEU A 206 -0.79 17.57 -0.75
C LEU A 206 -1.77 17.48 0.42
N ARG A 207 -3.04 17.80 0.19
CA ARG A 207 -4.10 17.70 1.18
C ARG A 207 -4.21 16.27 1.74
N ALA A 208 -4.31 15.27 0.85
CA ALA A 208 -4.49 13.88 1.24
C ALA A 208 -3.24 13.29 1.90
N PHE A 209 -2.05 13.55 1.33
CA PHE A 209 -0.77 13.06 1.84
C PHE A 209 -0.47 13.59 3.25
N PHE A 210 -0.80 14.85 3.54
CA PHE A 210 -0.54 15.44 4.84
C PHE A 210 -1.63 15.22 5.89
N THR A 211 -2.82 14.71 5.52
CA THR A 211 -3.97 14.56 6.43
C THR A 211 -3.61 13.89 7.76
N TYR A 212 -2.76 12.86 7.72
CA TYR A 212 -2.35 12.10 8.91
C TYR A 212 -0.86 12.28 9.25
N LYS A 213 -0.20 13.29 8.67
CA LYS A 213 1.24 13.51 8.76
C LYS A 213 1.57 14.96 9.14
N PRO A 214 1.11 15.45 10.30
CA PRO A 214 1.26 16.87 10.64
C PRO A 214 2.73 17.34 10.71
N ARG A 215 3.67 16.48 11.10
CA ARG A 215 5.10 16.82 11.10
C ARG A 215 5.67 16.94 9.68
N LEU A 216 5.22 16.12 8.72
CA LEU A 216 5.61 16.29 7.31
C LEU A 216 5.01 17.57 6.72
N ALA A 217 3.76 17.89 7.08
CA ALA A 217 3.14 19.16 6.67
C ALA A 217 3.94 20.37 7.21
N GLN A 218 4.40 20.30 8.46
CA GLN A 218 5.24 21.34 9.06
C GLN A 218 6.60 21.43 8.35
N ALA A 219 7.27 20.30 8.12
CA ALA A 219 8.56 20.26 7.39
C ALA A 219 8.43 20.83 5.96
N TYR A 220 7.29 20.59 5.31
CA TYR A 220 6.97 21.20 4.01
C TYR A 220 6.78 22.71 4.11
N ALA A 221 6.06 23.19 5.11
CA ALA A 221 5.87 24.62 5.35
C ALA A 221 7.19 25.34 5.71
N ASP A 222 8.10 24.67 6.41
CA ASP A 222 9.41 25.17 6.82
C ASP A 222 10.48 25.02 5.70
N ASN A 223 10.11 24.49 4.54
CA ASN A 223 10.99 24.20 3.39
C ASN A 223 12.14 23.21 3.65
N THR A 224 12.08 22.44 4.73
CA THR A 224 13.03 21.32 4.99
C THR A 224 12.62 20.03 4.28
N PHE A 225 11.36 19.94 3.85
CA PHE A 225 10.85 18.92 2.95
C PHE A 225 10.18 19.60 1.75
N LYS A 226 10.52 19.16 0.55
CA LYS A 226 9.94 19.67 -0.70
C LYS A 226 9.27 18.56 -1.48
N ILE A 227 8.14 18.86 -2.11
CA ILE A 227 7.48 17.96 -3.07
C ILE A 227 7.45 18.67 -4.41
N ILE A 228 7.98 17.99 -5.43
CA ILE A 228 8.03 18.48 -6.81
C ILE A 228 7.26 17.50 -7.68
N PHE A 229 6.30 18.01 -8.42
CA PHE A 229 5.52 17.21 -9.36
C PHE A 229 6.13 17.22 -10.75
N ASN A 230 6.08 16.07 -11.42
CA ASN A 230 6.45 15.89 -12.81
C ASN A 230 5.28 15.21 -13.52
N PHE A 231 4.66 15.93 -14.45
CA PHE A 231 3.52 15.44 -15.22
C PHE A 231 4.00 14.92 -16.57
N THR A 232 3.72 13.67 -16.87
CA THR A 232 4.10 13.01 -18.11
C THR A 232 2.87 12.72 -18.97
N GLY A 233 3.06 12.62 -20.28
CA GLY A 233 1.98 12.23 -21.19
C GLY A 233 1.64 10.75 -21.08
N PRO A 234 0.54 10.33 -21.76
CA PRO A 234 0.11 8.93 -21.78
C PRO A 234 1.23 7.99 -22.25
N GLU A 235 1.38 6.86 -21.59
CA GLU A 235 2.37 5.82 -21.90
C GLU A 235 3.84 6.32 -21.90
N SER A 236 4.11 7.46 -21.22
CA SER A 236 5.43 8.09 -21.20
C SER A 236 6.19 7.87 -19.89
N LEU A 237 5.54 7.36 -18.85
CA LEU A 237 6.19 7.13 -17.55
C LEU A 237 6.95 5.81 -17.56
N GLU A 238 8.28 5.89 -17.62
CA GLU A 238 9.16 4.72 -17.46
C GLU A 238 9.39 4.42 -15.98
N LEU A 239 8.75 3.38 -15.47
CA LEU A 239 8.86 3.00 -14.06
C LEU A 239 10.22 2.39 -13.75
N TYR A 240 10.84 2.83 -12.64
CA TYR A 240 12.02 2.18 -12.10
C TYR A 240 11.71 0.74 -11.69
N ARG A 241 12.54 -0.22 -12.08
CA ARG A 241 12.31 -1.64 -11.84
C ARG A 241 13.46 -2.29 -11.09
N VAL A 242 13.11 -3.10 -10.09
CA VAL A 242 14.06 -3.96 -9.38
C VAL A 242 13.63 -5.41 -9.62
N LYS A 243 14.53 -6.22 -10.20
CA LYS A 243 14.23 -7.61 -10.56
C LYS A 243 12.94 -7.76 -11.41
N GLY A 244 12.70 -6.81 -12.33
CA GLY A 244 11.54 -6.81 -13.22
C GLY A 244 10.23 -6.28 -12.61
N ARG A 245 10.18 -6.00 -11.30
CA ARG A 245 9.01 -5.41 -10.63
C ARG A 245 9.12 -3.89 -10.55
N PRO A 246 8.07 -3.12 -10.86
CA PRO A 246 8.09 -1.67 -10.66
C PRO A 246 8.25 -1.35 -9.18
N LYS A 247 9.14 -0.41 -8.86
CA LYS A 247 9.32 0.11 -7.52
C LYS A 247 8.78 1.54 -7.49
N ARG A 248 7.65 1.73 -6.81
CA ARG A 248 6.89 3.00 -6.82
C ARG A 248 7.57 4.12 -6.04
N ILE A 249 8.36 3.78 -5.03
CA ILE A 249 9.16 4.77 -4.28
C ILE A 249 10.60 4.32 -4.27
N VAL A 250 11.50 5.22 -4.63
CA VAL A 250 12.95 4.99 -4.67
C VAL A 250 13.66 6.04 -3.83
N ASP A 251 14.36 5.60 -2.79
CA ASP A 251 15.21 6.47 -1.97
C ASP A 251 16.61 6.55 -2.58
N ARG A 252 17.04 7.76 -2.87
CA ARG A 252 18.37 8.10 -3.44
C ARG A 252 19.14 9.10 -2.56
N ARG A 253 18.71 9.23 -1.31
CA ARG A 253 19.43 10.08 -0.34
C ARG A 253 20.76 9.48 0.08
#